data_3311146a2e9e4a70d267ae37a0a65803
#
_entry.id   3311146a2e9e4a70d267ae37a0a65803
#
_cell.length_a   1.000
_cell.length_b   1.000
_cell.length_c   1.000
_cell.angle_alpha   90.00
_cell.angle_beta   90.00
_cell.angle_gamma   90.00
#
_symmetry.space_group_name_H-M   'P 1'
#
loop_
_entity.id
_entity.type
_entity.pdbx_description
1 polymer ?
#
loop_
_entity_poly.entity_id
_entity_poly.type
_entity_poly.pdbx_seq_one_letter_code
_entity_poly.pdbx_strand_id
1 'polypeptide(L)'
;MDGVDYYELLGVGRDASPAEIKSAYRLLARTMHPDAGGTAGTFRLLREAYETLNDPRLRAEYDEGGTDVEEEPAPPAQPPVPRTRRPGSARPRPGGRTRSFGEDPGFAAPAPRMAPQTIPWWDRVHADQPILCVPRRGPGHAPGLGALAGAALLLLALPLGVLSGPVLIVWLVLLAAALGALVTLSRRYRATARADRAFTAEFGGTQVHGRAGQEEDELGERLTEDLLSRYLTRMPGARVFHGLAWPDSVFADVHHAVLCGRRLVLIESKLWLPGHYTADPDGTLWRNGNRFRGGGSRLAESVAAYQQLLPEVEVRGVLIVYPSRWGEVTTGDTTGVPVPPMTPEQFVREVGDWLAVDPCTVDRDVVRTVHRQVVSC
;
A
#
# COMPACT_ATOMS: atom_id res chain seq x y z
N MET A 1 10.90 -11.85 12.03
CA MET A 1 10.38 -11.66 10.66
C MET A 1 10.01 -13.03 10.16
N ASP A 2 8.74 -13.31 10.06
CA ASP A 2 8.32 -14.59 9.47
C ASP A 2 8.60 -14.50 7.98
N GLY A 3 9.67 -15.17 7.53
CA GLY A 3 10.07 -15.21 6.14
C GLY A 3 8.99 -15.89 5.30
N VAL A 4 8.78 -15.43 4.08
CA VAL A 4 7.86 -16.06 3.11
C VAL A 4 8.30 -17.51 2.90
N ASP A 5 7.40 -18.48 3.13
CA ASP A 5 7.69 -19.90 2.88
C ASP A 5 7.73 -20.14 1.36
N TYR A 6 8.90 -20.53 0.84
CA TYR A 6 9.11 -20.75 -0.59
C TYR A 6 8.28 -21.90 -1.17
N TYR A 7 7.87 -22.87 -0.34
CA TYR A 7 6.96 -23.93 -0.78
C TYR A 7 5.54 -23.41 -0.96
N GLU A 8 5.08 -22.59 0.00
CA GLU A 8 3.79 -21.92 -0.08
C GLU A 8 3.75 -20.93 -1.25
N LEU A 9 4.84 -20.20 -1.45
CA LEU A 9 5.01 -19.26 -2.56
C LEU A 9 4.86 -19.92 -3.93
N LEU A 10 5.43 -21.11 -4.11
CA LEU A 10 5.31 -21.90 -5.34
C LEU A 10 4.02 -22.72 -5.40
N GLY A 11 3.23 -22.78 -4.31
CA GLY A 11 2.02 -23.61 -4.22
C GLY A 11 2.29 -25.09 -4.29
N VAL A 12 3.44 -25.56 -3.74
CA VAL A 12 3.85 -26.97 -3.74
C VAL A 12 4.05 -27.48 -2.32
N GLY A 13 3.92 -28.80 -2.14
CA GLY A 13 4.23 -29.43 -0.86
C GLY A 13 5.73 -29.46 -0.57
N ARG A 14 6.09 -29.58 0.72
CA ARG A 14 7.50 -29.72 1.14
C ARG A 14 8.16 -31.01 0.64
N ASP A 15 7.38 -31.98 0.19
CA ASP A 15 7.80 -33.23 -0.43
C ASP A 15 7.85 -33.16 -1.96
N ALA A 16 7.56 -32.00 -2.54
CA ALA A 16 7.53 -31.80 -3.99
C ALA A 16 8.86 -32.17 -4.66
N SER A 17 8.75 -32.88 -5.76
CA SER A 17 9.88 -33.24 -6.61
C SER A 17 10.42 -32.01 -7.38
N PRO A 18 11.69 -32.00 -7.83
CA PRO A 18 12.22 -30.94 -8.67
C PRO A 18 11.41 -30.68 -9.94
N ALA A 19 10.73 -31.71 -10.46
CA ALA A 19 9.87 -31.58 -11.63
C ALA A 19 8.59 -30.80 -11.33
N GLU A 20 7.99 -31.02 -10.17
CA GLU A 20 6.81 -30.30 -9.69
C GLU A 20 7.15 -28.86 -9.36
N ILE A 21 8.26 -28.61 -8.65
CA ILE A 21 8.77 -27.26 -8.37
C ILE A 21 8.98 -26.49 -9.67
N LYS A 22 9.64 -27.11 -10.66
CA LYS A 22 9.87 -26.50 -11.98
C LYS A 22 8.58 -26.25 -12.75
N SER A 23 7.59 -27.11 -12.64
CA SER A 23 6.28 -26.96 -13.28
C SER A 23 5.49 -25.81 -12.66
N ALA A 24 5.44 -25.75 -11.32
CA ALA A 24 4.81 -24.66 -10.58
C ALA A 24 5.45 -23.32 -10.89
N TYR A 25 6.78 -23.25 -10.84
CA TYR A 25 7.51 -22.03 -11.24
C TYR A 25 7.16 -21.57 -12.65
N ARG A 26 7.14 -22.48 -13.65
CA ARG A 26 6.80 -22.10 -15.03
C ARG A 26 5.39 -21.58 -15.19
N LEU A 27 4.44 -22.12 -14.44
CA LEU A 27 3.07 -21.65 -14.43
C LEU A 27 2.99 -20.25 -13.85
N LEU A 28 3.54 -20.05 -12.65
CA LEU A 28 3.55 -18.78 -11.95
C LEU A 28 4.38 -17.71 -12.69
N ALA A 29 5.53 -18.07 -13.24
CA ALA A 29 6.36 -17.15 -14.02
C ALA A 29 5.67 -16.61 -15.28
N ARG A 30 4.73 -17.35 -15.87
CA ARG A 30 3.93 -16.86 -17.00
C ARG A 30 2.84 -15.90 -16.58
N THR A 31 2.20 -16.16 -15.44
CA THR A 31 1.10 -15.34 -14.93
C THR A 31 1.59 -14.09 -14.20
N MET A 32 2.78 -14.17 -13.60
CA MET A 32 3.38 -13.10 -12.80
C MET A 32 4.55 -12.38 -13.50
N HIS A 33 4.71 -12.61 -14.81
CA HIS A 33 5.71 -11.87 -15.57
C HIS A 33 5.33 -10.38 -15.61
N PRO A 34 6.31 -9.45 -15.49
CA PRO A 34 6.02 -8.00 -15.57
C PRO A 34 5.22 -7.60 -16.80
N ASP A 35 5.47 -8.25 -17.96
CA ASP A 35 4.72 -8.04 -19.20
C ASP A 35 3.29 -8.61 -19.15
N ALA A 36 2.99 -9.50 -18.20
CA ALA A 36 1.67 -10.10 -18.01
C ALA A 36 0.90 -9.48 -16.83
N GLY A 37 1.45 -8.43 -16.21
CA GLY A 37 0.82 -7.71 -15.11
C GLY A 37 1.32 -8.07 -13.71
N GLY A 38 2.37 -8.89 -13.60
CA GLY A 38 3.10 -9.09 -12.34
C GLY A 38 4.03 -7.93 -12.03
N THR A 39 4.49 -7.83 -10.77
CA THR A 39 5.53 -6.87 -10.39
C THR A 39 6.92 -7.48 -10.53
N ALA A 40 7.95 -6.66 -10.74
CA ALA A 40 9.33 -7.12 -10.79
C ALA A 40 9.75 -7.77 -9.46
N GLY A 41 9.30 -7.20 -8.33
CA GLY A 41 9.55 -7.74 -6.99
C GLY A 41 8.97 -9.14 -6.79
N THR A 42 7.72 -9.35 -7.21
CA THR A 42 7.06 -10.67 -7.16
C THR A 42 7.77 -11.69 -8.03
N PHE A 43 8.16 -11.30 -9.25
CA PHE A 43 8.87 -12.19 -10.16
C PHE A 43 10.25 -12.57 -9.63
N ARG A 44 10.97 -11.64 -8.98
CA ARG A 44 12.25 -11.90 -8.33
C ARG A 44 12.10 -12.89 -7.18
N LEU A 45 11.15 -12.68 -6.28
CA LEU A 45 10.90 -13.57 -5.15
C LEU A 45 10.53 -14.98 -5.62
N LEU A 46 9.71 -15.07 -6.67
CA LEU A 46 9.36 -16.33 -7.29
C LEU A 46 10.60 -17.05 -7.89
N ARG A 47 11.51 -16.29 -8.51
CA ARG A 47 12.75 -16.81 -9.07
C ARG A 47 13.69 -17.27 -7.96
N GLU A 48 13.83 -16.52 -6.90
CA GLU A 48 14.63 -16.86 -5.73
C GLU A 48 14.13 -18.14 -5.07
N ALA A 49 12.82 -18.26 -4.84
CA ALA A 49 12.19 -19.46 -4.33
C ALA A 49 12.46 -20.69 -5.23
N TYR A 50 12.35 -20.51 -6.55
CA TYR A 50 12.68 -21.57 -7.51
C TYR A 50 14.15 -21.95 -7.49
N GLU A 51 15.07 -20.98 -7.52
CA GLU A 51 16.52 -21.23 -7.48
C GLU A 51 16.92 -21.96 -6.20
N THR A 52 16.35 -21.57 -5.06
CA THR A 52 16.59 -22.21 -3.76
C THR A 52 16.04 -23.64 -3.70
N LEU A 53 14.77 -23.84 -4.06
CA LEU A 53 14.13 -25.16 -3.91
C LEU A 53 14.49 -26.16 -5.03
N ASN A 54 14.94 -25.68 -6.20
CA ASN A 54 15.34 -26.54 -7.30
C ASN A 54 16.79 -27.07 -7.19
N ASP A 55 17.64 -26.41 -6.39
CA ASP A 55 18.97 -26.91 -6.06
C ASP A 55 18.91 -27.74 -4.77
N PRO A 56 19.28 -29.04 -4.81
CA PRO A 56 19.18 -29.92 -3.64
C PRO A 56 19.97 -29.45 -2.42
N ARG A 57 21.06 -28.74 -2.63
CA ARG A 57 21.92 -28.20 -1.56
C ARG A 57 21.26 -26.97 -0.92
N LEU A 58 20.84 -26.00 -1.74
CA LEU A 58 20.18 -24.80 -1.24
C LEU A 58 18.84 -25.13 -0.55
N ARG A 59 18.12 -26.13 -1.10
CA ARG A 59 16.90 -26.64 -0.50
C ARG A 59 17.15 -27.23 0.89
N ALA A 60 18.21 -28.07 1.03
CA ALA A 60 18.57 -28.63 2.33
C ALA A 60 18.97 -27.52 3.33
N GLU A 61 19.78 -26.54 2.91
CA GLU A 61 20.11 -25.38 3.72
C GLU A 61 18.87 -24.57 4.14
N TYR A 62 17.91 -24.39 3.24
CA TYR A 62 16.62 -23.73 3.52
C TYR A 62 15.75 -24.52 4.49
N ASP A 63 15.67 -25.84 4.31
CA ASP A 63 14.89 -26.73 5.17
C ASP A 63 15.51 -26.85 6.58
N GLU A 64 16.85 -26.79 6.70
CA GLU A 64 17.58 -26.79 7.97
C GLU A 64 17.53 -25.41 8.66
N GLY A 65 17.53 -24.31 7.91
CA GLY A 65 17.51 -22.94 8.43
C GLY A 65 16.15 -22.48 9.00
N GLY A 66 15.12 -23.32 8.93
CA GLY A 66 13.80 -23.08 9.56
C GLY A 66 13.77 -23.30 11.07
N THR A 67 14.89 -23.62 11.72
CA THR A 67 15.05 -23.70 13.19
C THR A 67 16.19 -22.81 13.65
N ASP A 68 15.81 -21.67 14.24
CA ASP A 68 16.61 -20.77 15.07
C ASP A 68 18.00 -20.37 14.54
N VAL A 69 18.08 -19.16 13.95
CA VAL A 69 19.37 -18.50 13.66
C VAL A 69 19.81 -17.71 14.88
N GLU A 70 20.65 -18.33 15.70
CA GLU A 70 21.58 -17.65 16.59
C GLU A 70 22.75 -17.17 15.71
N GLU A 71 23.02 -15.87 15.75
CA GLU A 71 24.01 -15.16 14.94
C GLU A 71 25.43 -15.59 15.29
N GLU A 72 26.06 -16.42 14.46
CA GLU A 72 27.47 -16.77 14.60
C GLU A 72 28.34 -15.85 13.71
N PRO A 73 29.43 -15.26 14.24
CA PRO A 73 30.20 -14.26 13.51
C PRO A 73 30.98 -14.87 12.35
N ALA A 74 30.92 -14.19 11.20
CA ALA A 74 31.57 -14.58 9.96
C ALA A 74 33.07 -14.89 10.12
N PRO A 75 33.59 -16.00 9.55
CA PRO A 75 35.01 -16.29 9.54
C PRO A 75 35.76 -15.35 8.58
N PRO A 76 37.03 -15.01 8.88
CA PRO A 76 37.79 -14.01 8.12
C PRO A 76 38.06 -14.49 6.67
N ALA A 77 37.87 -13.54 5.77
CA ALA A 77 38.10 -13.74 4.32
C ALA A 77 39.50 -14.26 4.00
N GLN A 78 39.56 -15.41 3.32
CA GLN A 78 40.80 -15.94 2.78
C GLN A 78 41.19 -15.19 1.48
N PRO A 79 42.48 -14.88 1.27
CA PRO A 79 42.91 -14.16 0.07
C PRO A 79 42.77 -15.02 -1.20
N PRO A 80 42.48 -14.42 -2.36
CA PRO A 80 42.20 -15.12 -3.59
C PRO A 80 43.45 -15.83 -4.13
N VAL A 81 43.31 -17.13 -4.38
CA VAL A 81 44.36 -17.96 -5.04
C VAL A 81 44.38 -17.62 -6.53
N PRO A 82 45.55 -17.33 -7.14
CA PRO A 82 45.65 -17.04 -8.58
C PRO A 82 45.34 -18.28 -9.41
N ARG A 83 44.23 -18.26 -10.16
CA ARG A 83 43.96 -19.28 -11.17
C ARG A 83 44.75 -18.98 -12.45
N THR A 84 45.74 -19.81 -12.75
CA THR A 84 46.47 -19.82 -14.04
C THR A 84 45.51 -20.10 -15.19
N ARG A 85 45.33 -19.10 -16.06
CA ARG A 85 44.62 -19.25 -17.33
C ARG A 85 45.37 -20.16 -18.29
N ARG A 86 44.77 -21.29 -18.69
CA ARG A 86 45.12 -21.98 -19.92
C ARG A 86 44.50 -21.25 -21.12
N PRO A 87 45.25 -21.01 -22.21
CA PRO A 87 44.71 -20.40 -23.41
C PRO A 87 43.95 -21.46 -24.22
N GLY A 88 42.65 -21.45 -24.15
CA GLY A 88 41.76 -22.20 -25.01
C GLY A 88 40.98 -21.21 -25.87
N SER A 89 41.13 -21.32 -27.19
CA SER A 89 40.48 -20.53 -28.22
C SER A 89 38.94 -20.61 -28.11
N ALA A 90 38.34 -19.65 -27.43
CA ALA A 90 36.91 -19.46 -27.47
C ALA A 90 36.57 -18.52 -28.64
N ARG A 91 35.96 -19.05 -29.70
CA ARG A 91 35.22 -18.25 -30.67
C ARG A 91 34.24 -17.39 -29.94
N PRO A 92 34.14 -16.09 -30.26
CA PRO A 92 33.09 -15.24 -29.70
C PRO A 92 31.73 -15.82 -30.13
N ARG A 93 30.97 -16.37 -29.19
CA ARG A 93 29.52 -16.55 -29.39
C ARG A 93 28.94 -15.13 -29.55
N PRO A 94 28.17 -14.85 -30.63
CA PRO A 94 27.43 -13.61 -30.69
C PRO A 94 26.55 -13.57 -29.47
N GLY A 95 26.82 -12.62 -28.57
CA GLY A 95 25.98 -12.34 -27.42
C GLY A 95 24.56 -12.17 -27.93
N GLY A 96 23.67 -13.01 -27.43
CA GLY A 96 22.25 -12.81 -27.68
C GLY A 96 21.93 -11.39 -27.24
N ARG A 97 21.70 -10.51 -28.21
CA ARG A 97 21.07 -9.23 -27.96
C ARG A 97 19.70 -9.57 -27.39
N THR A 98 19.57 -9.49 -26.07
CA THR A 98 18.29 -9.25 -25.44
C THR A 98 17.74 -8.02 -26.17
N ARG A 99 16.76 -8.21 -27.03
CA ARG A 99 16.02 -7.10 -27.62
C ARG A 99 15.24 -6.46 -26.48
N SER A 100 15.81 -5.44 -25.85
CA SER A 100 15.04 -4.49 -25.08
C SER A 100 14.09 -3.82 -26.09
N PHE A 101 12.83 -4.12 -25.98
CA PHE A 101 11.82 -3.61 -26.89
C PHE A 101 11.63 -2.12 -26.61
N GLY A 102 12.40 -1.27 -27.31
CA GLY A 102 12.15 0.16 -27.38
C GLY A 102 12.63 1.02 -26.22
N GLU A 103 13.38 0.47 -25.27
CA GLU A 103 14.06 1.24 -24.23
C GLU A 103 15.35 1.88 -24.80
N ASP A 104 15.54 3.15 -24.50
CA ASP A 104 16.79 3.85 -24.80
C ASP A 104 17.65 3.84 -23.52
N PRO A 105 18.82 3.15 -23.50
CA PRO A 105 19.67 3.07 -22.31
C PRO A 105 20.22 4.44 -21.84
N GLY A 106 20.13 5.45 -22.69
CA GLY A 106 20.55 6.82 -22.37
C GLY A 106 19.40 7.73 -21.90
N PHE A 107 18.18 7.23 -21.86
CA PHE A 107 16.99 8.01 -21.47
C PHE A 107 16.55 7.67 -20.07
N ALA A 108 16.50 8.69 -19.20
CA ALA A 108 15.81 8.62 -17.92
C ALA A 108 14.54 9.47 -17.98
N ALA A 109 13.39 8.88 -17.71
CA ALA A 109 12.14 9.62 -17.66
C ALA A 109 12.25 10.74 -16.58
N PRO A 110 11.95 11.99 -16.94
CA PRO A 110 12.05 13.09 -15.99
C PRO A 110 10.99 12.94 -14.89
N ALA A 111 11.39 13.26 -13.64
CA ALA A 111 10.42 13.34 -12.56
C ALA A 111 9.39 14.45 -12.85
N PRO A 112 8.10 14.15 -12.78
CA PRO A 112 7.04 15.12 -13.09
C PRO A 112 7.10 16.30 -12.13
N ARG A 113 7.07 17.53 -12.68
CA ARG A 113 7.05 18.76 -11.90
C ARG A 113 5.92 19.66 -12.36
N MET A 114 4.97 19.89 -11.47
CA MET A 114 3.82 20.76 -11.73
C MET A 114 3.88 22.00 -10.88
N ALA A 115 3.47 23.14 -11.47
CA ALA A 115 3.29 24.35 -10.70
C ALA A 115 2.03 24.21 -9.80
N PRO A 116 2.08 24.60 -8.52
CA PRO A 116 0.94 24.48 -7.60
C PRO A 116 -0.37 25.06 -8.15
N GLN A 117 -0.28 26.17 -8.89
CA GLN A 117 -1.41 26.87 -9.49
C GLN A 117 -2.17 26.01 -10.53
N THR A 118 -1.54 24.98 -11.08
CA THR A 118 -2.18 24.10 -12.06
C THR A 118 -2.93 22.93 -11.43
N ILE A 119 -2.85 22.78 -10.10
CA ILE A 119 -3.45 21.68 -9.34
C ILE A 119 -4.77 22.20 -8.71
N PRO A 120 -5.95 21.70 -9.13
CA PRO A 120 -7.25 22.27 -8.73
C PRO A 120 -7.54 22.28 -7.23
N TRP A 121 -7.00 21.31 -6.51
CA TRP A 121 -7.24 21.12 -5.08
C TRP A 121 -6.18 21.77 -4.17
N TRP A 122 -5.07 22.29 -4.72
CA TRP A 122 -3.89 22.73 -3.98
C TRP A 122 -4.18 23.80 -2.93
N ASP A 123 -5.00 24.79 -3.27
CA ASP A 123 -5.32 25.92 -2.38
C ASP A 123 -6.42 25.57 -1.36
N ARG A 124 -7.14 24.46 -1.55
CA ARG A 124 -8.15 23.96 -0.62
C ARG A 124 -7.57 23.14 0.52
N VAL A 125 -6.34 22.67 0.36
CA VAL A 125 -5.67 21.74 1.27
C VAL A 125 -4.42 22.39 1.86
N HIS A 126 -4.34 22.40 3.18
CA HIS A 126 -3.18 22.90 3.91
C HIS A 126 -2.63 21.81 4.82
N ALA A 127 -1.30 21.63 4.82
CA ALA A 127 -0.62 20.58 5.56
C ALA A 127 -0.74 20.71 7.09
N ASP A 128 -1.08 21.89 7.59
CA ASP A 128 -1.26 22.24 9.01
C ASP A 128 -2.69 22.03 9.51
N GLN A 129 -3.63 21.61 8.65
CA GLN A 129 -4.99 21.30 9.07
C GLN A 129 -5.02 20.12 10.05
N PRO A 130 -5.89 20.20 11.10
CA PRO A 130 -5.96 19.14 12.10
C PRO A 130 -6.53 17.84 11.52
N ILE A 131 -5.85 16.73 11.80
CA ILE A 131 -6.29 15.40 11.37
C ILE A 131 -7.53 14.96 12.18
N LEU A 132 -8.55 14.54 11.47
CA LEU A 132 -9.80 14.01 12.01
C LEU A 132 -9.79 12.48 11.96
N CYS A 133 -9.49 11.84 13.10
CA CYS A 133 -9.56 10.40 13.19
C CYS A 133 -11.00 9.90 13.33
N VAL A 134 -11.40 8.92 12.52
CA VAL A 134 -12.69 8.20 12.60
C VAL A 134 -12.41 6.70 12.82
N PRO A 135 -13.37 5.90 13.37
CA PRO A 135 -14.65 6.37 13.89
C PRO A 135 -14.45 7.20 15.15
N ARG A 136 -15.25 8.25 15.29
CA ARG A 136 -15.34 9.03 16.55
C ARG A 136 -16.08 8.19 17.57
N ARG A 137 -15.37 7.36 18.32
CA ARG A 137 -15.96 6.46 19.33
C ARG A 137 -16.18 7.11 20.70
N GLY A 138 -15.99 8.43 20.83
CA GLY A 138 -16.15 9.16 22.09
C GLY A 138 -17.45 9.94 22.16
N PRO A 139 -18.12 9.95 23.32
CA PRO A 139 -19.13 10.97 23.57
C PRO A 139 -18.39 12.31 23.54
N GLY A 140 -18.74 13.26 22.71
CA GLY A 140 -18.11 14.58 22.71
C GLY A 140 -18.02 15.19 24.13
N HIS A 141 -17.35 16.31 24.29
CA HIS A 141 -17.14 16.95 25.60
C HIS A 141 -18.48 17.38 26.27
N ALA A 142 -19.49 17.71 25.47
CA ALA A 142 -20.78 18.21 25.97
C ALA A 142 -21.55 17.23 26.87
N PRO A 143 -21.73 15.93 26.55
CA PRO A 143 -22.41 15.01 27.44
C PRO A 143 -21.59 14.70 28.71
N GLY A 144 -20.26 14.74 28.63
CA GLY A 144 -19.40 14.58 29.82
C GLY A 144 -19.50 15.73 30.79
N LEU A 145 -19.50 16.96 30.30
CA LEU A 145 -19.69 18.17 31.10
C LEU A 145 -21.11 18.23 31.71
N GLY A 146 -22.15 17.84 30.94
CA GLY A 146 -23.52 17.74 31.42
C GLY A 146 -23.69 16.72 32.55
N ALA A 147 -23.06 15.55 32.42
CA ALA A 147 -23.07 14.53 33.46
C ALA A 147 -22.32 14.96 34.72
N LEU A 148 -21.19 15.65 34.59
CA LEU A 148 -20.47 16.25 35.72
C LEU A 148 -21.27 17.33 36.41
N ALA A 149 -21.86 18.24 35.66
CA ALA A 149 -22.72 19.32 36.21
C ALA A 149 -23.94 18.74 36.93
N GLY A 150 -24.60 17.74 36.35
CA GLY A 150 -25.73 17.04 36.97
C GLY A 150 -25.35 16.32 38.27
N ALA A 151 -24.22 15.61 38.28
CA ALA A 151 -23.70 14.95 39.49
C ALA A 151 -23.33 15.97 40.58
N ALA A 152 -22.69 17.08 40.21
CA ALA A 152 -22.33 18.16 41.14
C ALA A 152 -23.58 18.82 41.74
N LEU A 153 -24.61 19.05 40.96
CA LEU A 153 -25.86 19.66 41.39
C LEU A 153 -26.63 18.73 42.34
N LEU A 154 -26.62 17.42 42.07
CA LEU A 154 -27.19 16.41 42.97
C LEU A 154 -26.42 16.32 44.29
N LEU A 155 -25.06 16.41 44.27
CA LEU A 155 -24.26 16.42 45.48
C LEU A 155 -24.44 17.69 46.32
N LEU A 156 -24.72 18.84 45.70
CA LEU A 156 -24.96 20.09 46.39
C LEU A 156 -26.30 20.09 47.20
N ALA A 157 -27.25 19.26 46.81
CA ALA A 157 -28.52 19.11 47.51
C ALA A 157 -28.42 18.30 48.83
N LEU A 158 -27.31 17.62 49.07
CA LEU A 158 -27.11 16.77 50.26
C LEU A 158 -27.14 17.52 51.61
N PRO A 159 -26.52 18.71 51.75
CA PRO A 159 -26.44 19.40 53.07
C PRO A 159 -27.71 20.13 53.49
N LEU A 160 -28.78 20.18 52.67
CA LEU A 160 -29.93 21.01 52.91
C LEU A 160 -30.98 20.42 53.89
N GLY A 161 -30.80 19.19 54.40
CA GLY A 161 -31.67 18.59 55.44
C GLY A 161 -33.14 18.40 55.04
N VAL A 162 -33.51 18.72 53.80
CA VAL A 162 -34.87 18.78 53.29
C VAL A 162 -35.38 17.42 52.79
N LEU A 163 -34.51 16.40 52.71
CA LEU A 163 -34.80 15.12 52.10
C LEU A 163 -35.47 14.18 53.11
N SER A 164 -36.80 14.10 53.06
CA SER A 164 -37.61 13.12 53.85
C SER A 164 -37.93 11.88 53.03
N GLY A 165 -37.97 10.71 53.67
CA GLY A 165 -38.40 9.40 53.18
C GLY A 165 -38.39 9.15 51.66
N PRO A 166 -39.53 9.31 50.98
CA PRO A 166 -39.64 8.97 49.55
C PRO A 166 -38.78 9.87 48.63
N VAL A 167 -38.59 11.14 49.00
CA VAL A 167 -37.76 12.08 48.24
C VAL A 167 -36.30 11.67 48.28
N LEU A 168 -35.84 11.17 49.42
CA LEU A 168 -34.47 10.64 49.57
C LEU A 168 -34.20 9.43 48.66
N ILE A 169 -35.20 8.53 48.53
CA ILE A 169 -35.06 7.36 47.66
C ILE A 169 -34.93 7.81 46.19
N VAL A 170 -35.79 8.71 45.71
CA VAL A 170 -35.73 9.24 44.36
C VAL A 170 -34.37 9.94 44.11
N TRP A 171 -33.92 10.73 45.07
CA TRP A 171 -32.62 11.40 44.97
C TRP A 171 -31.46 10.42 44.88
N LEU A 172 -31.43 9.34 45.70
CA LEU A 172 -30.40 8.31 45.65
C LEU A 172 -30.41 7.56 44.30
N VAL A 173 -31.58 7.30 43.73
CA VAL A 173 -31.69 6.67 42.39
C VAL A 173 -31.11 7.58 41.32
N LEU A 174 -31.45 8.89 41.35
CA LEU A 174 -30.90 9.86 40.40
C LEU A 174 -29.38 10.02 40.54
N LEU A 175 -28.88 10.04 41.78
CA LEU A 175 -27.45 10.11 42.05
C LEU A 175 -26.73 8.85 41.53
N ALA A 176 -27.28 7.67 41.78
CA ALA A 176 -26.71 6.41 41.25
C ALA A 176 -26.72 6.37 39.71
N ALA A 177 -27.81 6.84 39.11
CA ALA A 177 -27.89 6.94 37.64
C ALA A 177 -26.86 7.95 37.08
N ALA A 178 -26.68 9.11 37.69
CA ALA A 178 -25.69 10.11 37.26
C ALA A 178 -24.25 9.59 37.44
N LEU A 179 -23.96 8.92 38.55
CA LEU A 179 -22.65 8.28 38.75
C LEU A 179 -22.40 7.14 37.77
N GLY A 180 -23.39 6.31 37.50
CA GLY A 180 -23.35 5.27 36.47
C GLY A 180 -23.06 5.84 35.08
N ALA A 181 -23.76 6.92 34.70
CA ALA A 181 -23.50 7.63 33.46
C ALA A 181 -22.10 8.23 33.42
N LEU A 182 -21.63 8.85 34.49
CA LEU A 182 -20.28 9.40 34.59
C LEU A 182 -19.19 8.31 34.42
N VAL A 183 -19.36 7.17 35.08
CA VAL A 183 -18.44 6.03 34.99
C VAL A 183 -18.41 5.47 33.55
N THR A 184 -19.57 5.27 32.94
CA THR A 184 -19.67 4.76 31.56
C THR A 184 -19.07 5.74 30.55
N LEU A 185 -19.32 7.03 30.67
CA LEU A 185 -18.75 8.08 29.83
C LEU A 185 -17.22 8.17 30.02
N SER A 186 -16.76 8.12 31.28
CA SER A 186 -15.31 8.13 31.59
C SER A 186 -14.60 6.89 31.03
N ARG A 187 -15.22 5.71 31.14
CA ARG A 187 -14.67 4.47 30.53
C ARG A 187 -14.59 4.58 29.02
N ARG A 188 -15.64 5.09 28.36
CA ARG A 188 -15.67 5.31 26.91
C ARG A 188 -14.60 6.33 26.49
N TYR A 189 -14.48 7.45 27.19
CA TYR A 189 -13.45 8.46 26.91
C TYR A 189 -12.01 7.89 27.08
N ARG A 190 -11.76 7.17 28.17
CA ARG A 190 -10.45 6.52 28.38
C ARG A 190 -10.15 5.44 27.32
N ALA A 191 -11.16 4.72 26.85
CA ALA A 191 -11.01 3.72 25.80
C ALA A 191 -10.63 4.38 24.45
N THR A 192 -11.31 5.47 24.08
CA THR A 192 -10.97 6.23 22.86
C THR A 192 -9.58 6.86 22.95
N ALA A 193 -9.25 7.50 24.07
CA ALA A 193 -7.94 8.10 24.27
C ALA A 193 -6.80 7.07 24.27
N ARG A 194 -7.07 5.81 24.68
CA ARG A 194 -6.10 4.70 24.56
C ARG A 194 -5.98 4.25 23.11
N ALA A 195 -7.09 4.11 22.40
CA ALA A 195 -7.09 3.73 20.98
C ALA A 195 -6.38 4.80 20.12
N ASP A 196 -6.59 6.09 20.43
CA ASP A 196 -5.89 7.18 19.76
C ASP A 196 -4.39 7.15 19.99
N ARG A 197 -3.97 6.94 21.26
CA ARG A 197 -2.55 6.83 21.59
C ARG A 197 -1.90 5.60 20.97
N ALA A 198 -2.59 4.46 20.96
CA ALA A 198 -2.10 3.25 20.30
C ALA A 198 -1.94 3.44 18.80
N PHE A 199 -2.93 4.05 18.13
CA PHE A 199 -2.84 4.38 16.72
C PHE A 199 -1.70 5.38 16.42
N THR A 200 -1.57 6.43 17.25
CA THR A 200 -0.49 7.41 17.11
C THR A 200 0.89 6.79 17.38
N ALA A 201 1.00 5.84 18.30
CA ALA A 201 2.25 5.12 18.56
C ALA A 201 2.62 4.18 17.40
N GLU A 202 1.64 3.54 16.77
CA GLU A 202 1.82 2.59 15.67
C GLU A 202 2.10 3.31 14.32
N PHE A 203 1.34 4.37 14.03
CA PHE A 203 1.37 5.08 12.74
C PHE A 203 1.87 6.53 12.86
N GLY A 204 2.24 6.97 14.04
CA GLY A 204 2.44 8.33 14.51
C GLY A 204 3.19 9.27 13.61
N GLY A 205 2.46 10.04 12.81
CA GLY A 205 3.00 11.07 11.92
C GLY A 205 3.54 10.54 10.59
N THR A 206 3.68 9.24 10.41
CA THR A 206 4.12 8.64 9.15
C THR A 206 2.95 8.62 8.16
N GLN A 207 3.14 9.29 7.03
CA GLN A 207 2.18 9.28 5.92
C GLN A 207 2.52 8.24 4.86
N VAL A 208 3.76 7.74 4.83
CA VAL A 208 4.26 6.81 3.83
C VAL A 208 4.65 5.49 4.52
N HIS A 209 4.17 4.39 4.00
CA HIS A 209 4.33 3.03 4.51
C HIS A 209 4.83 2.10 3.41
N GLY A 210 5.78 1.23 3.71
CA GLY A 210 6.44 0.38 2.72
C GLY A 210 7.56 1.12 1.98
N ARG A 211 8.10 0.46 0.96
CA ARG A 211 9.14 1.01 0.08
C ARG A 211 8.77 0.72 -1.36
N ALA A 212 9.00 1.67 -2.26
CA ALA A 212 8.93 1.43 -3.69
C ALA A 212 10.13 0.60 -4.15
N GLY A 213 10.02 0.04 -5.35
CA GLY A 213 11.06 -0.81 -5.94
C GLY A 213 12.47 -0.21 -5.91
N GLN A 214 13.45 -1.04 -5.57
CA GLN A 214 14.84 -0.63 -5.38
C GLN A 214 15.73 -0.92 -6.60
N GLU A 215 15.24 -1.69 -7.58
CA GLU A 215 16.00 -2.10 -8.76
C GLU A 215 15.93 -1.07 -9.91
N GLU A 216 16.87 -1.17 -10.87
CA GLU A 216 16.94 -0.21 -11.99
C GLU A 216 15.76 -0.31 -12.94
N ASP A 217 15.18 -1.49 -13.10
CA ASP A 217 13.98 -1.76 -13.90
C ASP A 217 12.67 -1.29 -13.26
N GLU A 218 12.71 -0.91 -11.98
CA GLU A 218 11.57 -0.36 -11.23
C GLU A 218 11.51 1.19 -11.26
N LEU A 219 12.14 1.82 -12.28
CA LEU A 219 12.18 3.28 -12.43
C LEU A 219 10.79 3.92 -12.37
N GLY A 220 9.77 3.29 -12.97
CA GLY A 220 8.39 3.78 -12.94
C GLY A 220 7.82 3.88 -11.53
N GLU A 221 8.14 2.93 -10.66
CA GLU A 221 7.71 2.91 -9.26
C GLU A 221 8.36 4.05 -8.48
N ARG A 222 9.67 4.25 -8.65
CA ARG A 222 10.39 5.35 -7.98
C ARG A 222 9.90 6.73 -8.42
N LEU A 223 9.56 6.89 -9.69
CA LEU A 223 8.97 8.14 -10.19
C LEU A 223 7.59 8.40 -9.58
N THR A 224 6.80 7.33 -9.37
CA THR A 224 5.50 7.43 -8.70
C THR A 224 5.66 7.68 -7.21
N GLU A 225 6.62 7.07 -6.53
CA GLU A 225 6.93 7.37 -5.12
C GLU A 225 7.27 8.86 -4.94
N ASP A 226 8.16 9.43 -5.80
CA ASP A 226 8.47 10.88 -5.78
C ASP A 226 7.24 11.73 -6.05
N LEU A 227 6.39 11.32 -7.00
CA LEU A 227 5.14 11.99 -7.31
C LEU A 227 4.19 12.02 -6.10
N LEU A 228 3.94 10.87 -5.48
CA LEU A 228 3.04 10.73 -4.34
C LEU A 228 3.55 11.48 -3.11
N SER A 229 4.84 11.34 -2.80
CA SER A 229 5.47 12.02 -1.67
C SER A 229 5.50 13.53 -1.84
N ARG A 230 5.66 14.04 -3.06
CA ARG A 230 5.74 15.47 -3.35
C ARG A 230 4.38 16.17 -3.30
N TYR A 231 3.33 15.51 -3.81
CA TYR A 231 2.04 16.17 -3.99
C TYR A 231 0.98 15.68 -3.02
N LEU A 232 0.80 14.36 -2.85
CA LEU A 232 -0.34 13.84 -2.09
C LEU A 232 -0.15 13.90 -0.58
N THR A 233 1.09 13.90 -0.09
CA THR A 233 1.38 14.08 1.34
C THR A 233 1.02 15.48 1.86
N ARG A 234 0.70 16.44 0.97
CA ARG A 234 0.11 17.72 1.37
C ARG A 234 -1.24 17.57 2.05
N MET A 235 -1.99 16.50 1.75
CA MET A 235 -3.22 16.16 2.45
C MET A 235 -2.88 15.52 3.81
N PRO A 236 -3.25 16.13 4.97
CA PRO A 236 -2.87 15.60 6.28
C PRO A 236 -3.42 14.20 6.57
N GLY A 237 -4.60 13.90 5.99
CA GLY A 237 -5.26 12.60 6.11
C GLY A 237 -4.74 11.53 5.16
N ALA A 238 -3.96 11.89 4.13
CA ALA A 238 -3.48 10.92 3.17
C ALA A 238 -2.47 9.95 3.80
N ARG A 239 -2.59 8.68 3.42
CA ARG A 239 -1.64 7.61 3.74
C ARG A 239 -1.25 6.93 2.45
N VAL A 240 0.04 6.93 2.17
CA VAL A 240 0.66 6.34 0.99
C VAL A 240 1.24 4.99 1.39
N PHE A 241 0.96 3.98 0.61
CA PHE A 241 1.45 2.63 0.81
C PHE A 241 2.18 2.17 -0.44
N HIS A 242 3.29 1.48 -0.27
CA HIS A 242 4.08 0.90 -1.35
C HIS A 242 4.19 -0.61 -1.16
N GLY A 243 4.13 -1.35 -2.27
CA GLY A 243 4.24 -2.81 -2.27
C GLY A 243 3.11 -3.50 -1.50
N LEU A 244 1.88 -3.44 -2.03
CA LEU A 244 0.74 -4.08 -1.38
C LEU A 244 0.42 -5.43 -2.02
N ALA A 245 0.14 -6.41 -1.18
CA ALA A 245 -0.40 -7.70 -1.60
C ALA A 245 -1.90 -7.63 -1.88
N TRP A 246 -2.40 -8.58 -2.64
CA TRP A 246 -3.83 -8.89 -2.65
C TRP A 246 -4.25 -9.46 -1.29
N PRO A 247 -5.50 -9.26 -0.89
CA PRO A 247 -6.05 -10.01 0.23
C PRO A 247 -5.81 -11.52 0.04
N ASP A 248 -5.24 -12.16 1.05
CA ASP A 248 -4.85 -13.58 1.05
C ASP A 248 -3.72 -13.95 0.06
N SER A 249 -2.95 -12.99 -0.44
CA SER A 249 -1.73 -13.19 -1.25
C SER A 249 -0.50 -12.75 -0.45
N VAL A 250 0.62 -13.40 -0.73
CA VAL A 250 1.95 -13.01 -0.19
C VAL A 250 2.75 -12.16 -1.17
N PHE A 251 2.18 -11.88 -2.34
CA PHE A 251 2.85 -11.14 -3.41
C PHE A 251 2.48 -9.66 -3.38
N ALA A 252 3.46 -8.79 -3.61
CA ALA A 252 3.22 -7.36 -3.82
C ALA A 252 2.74 -7.12 -5.26
N ASP A 253 1.44 -7.32 -5.48
CA ASP A 253 0.83 -7.19 -6.82
C ASP A 253 0.36 -5.77 -7.13
N VAL A 254 0.38 -4.86 -6.16
CA VAL A 254 0.01 -3.45 -6.33
C VAL A 254 1.20 -2.58 -5.94
N HIS A 255 1.72 -1.80 -6.88
CA HIS A 255 2.92 -0.98 -6.67
C HIS A 255 2.70 0.07 -5.58
N HIS A 256 1.60 0.82 -5.65
CA HIS A 256 1.30 1.86 -4.69
C HIS A 256 -0.19 1.96 -4.42
N ALA A 257 -0.54 2.51 -3.25
CA ALA A 257 -1.89 2.93 -2.96
C ALA A 257 -1.90 4.25 -2.16
N VAL A 258 -2.95 5.05 -2.33
CA VAL A 258 -3.19 6.23 -1.51
C VAL A 258 -4.59 6.17 -0.93
N LEU A 259 -4.64 6.20 0.39
CA LEU A 259 -5.89 6.25 1.16
C LEU A 259 -6.06 7.67 1.73
N CYS A 260 -7.22 8.27 1.52
CA CYS A 260 -7.61 9.54 2.14
C CYS A 260 -9.09 9.48 2.52
N GLY A 261 -9.40 9.59 3.81
CA GLY A 261 -10.76 9.39 4.29
C GLY A 261 -11.28 7.97 4.02
N ARG A 262 -12.33 7.88 3.19
CA ARG A 262 -12.91 6.63 2.70
C ARG A 262 -12.71 6.43 1.19
N ARG A 263 -11.60 6.93 0.66
CA ARG A 263 -11.22 6.81 -0.74
C ARG A 263 -9.84 6.20 -0.85
N LEU A 264 -9.75 5.11 -1.59
CA LEU A 264 -8.53 4.36 -1.83
C LEU A 264 -8.29 4.30 -3.34
N VAL A 265 -7.13 4.76 -3.79
CA VAL A 265 -6.66 4.54 -5.14
C VAL A 265 -5.52 3.54 -5.15
N LEU A 266 -5.64 2.51 -5.96
CA LEU A 266 -4.58 1.54 -6.25
C LEU A 266 -3.88 1.99 -7.53
N ILE A 267 -2.55 1.95 -7.54
CA ILE A 267 -1.74 2.54 -8.59
C ILE A 267 -0.74 1.52 -9.09
N GLU A 268 -0.69 1.35 -10.38
CA GLU A 268 0.35 0.60 -11.08
C GLU A 268 1.14 1.54 -11.98
N SER A 269 2.46 1.51 -11.88
CA SER A 269 3.37 2.37 -12.64
C SER A 269 3.90 1.61 -13.85
N LYS A 270 3.86 2.23 -15.02
CA LYS A 270 4.34 1.61 -16.26
C LYS A 270 5.29 2.54 -17.01
N LEU A 271 6.38 1.95 -17.51
CA LEU A 271 7.30 2.60 -18.45
C LEU A 271 6.97 2.10 -19.86
N TRP A 272 6.20 2.90 -20.62
CA TRP A 272 5.75 2.53 -21.96
C TRP A 272 6.29 3.47 -23.02
N LEU A 273 6.27 3.00 -24.27
CA LEU A 273 6.68 3.82 -25.42
C LEU A 273 5.81 5.08 -25.53
N PRO A 274 6.38 6.26 -25.88
CA PRO A 274 5.61 7.47 -26.13
C PRO A 274 4.44 7.25 -27.11
N GLY A 275 3.34 7.92 -26.86
CA GLY A 275 2.15 7.83 -27.70
C GLY A 275 0.87 8.19 -26.94
N HIS A 276 -0.26 8.10 -27.61
CA HIS A 276 -1.58 8.36 -27.05
C HIS A 276 -2.20 7.06 -26.56
N TYR A 277 -2.52 6.97 -25.25
CA TYR A 277 -3.11 5.80 -24.62
C TYR A 277 -4.57 6.04 -24.26
N THR A 278 -5.41 5.07 -24.57
CA THR A 278 -6.81 5.03 -24.17
C THR A 278 -7.17 3.64 -23.68
N ALA A 279 -8.26 3.52 -22.94
CA ALA A 279 -8.81 2.23 -22.55
C ALA A 279 -10.32 2.22 -22.79
N ASP A 280 -10.82 1.06 -23.20
CA ASP A 280 -12.26 0.81 -23.33
C ASP A 280 -12.88 0.46 -21.95
N PRO A 281 -14.20 0.51 -21.82
CA PRO A 281 -14.89 0.10 -20.58
C PRO A 281 -14.65 -1.36 -20.17
N ASP A 282 -14.25 -2.23 -21.11
CA ASP A 282 -13.84 -3.61 -20.84
C ASP A 282 -12.39 -3.76 -20.35
N GLY A 283 -11.65 -2.64 -20.24
CA GLY A 283 -10.25 -2.62 -19.84
C GLY A 283 -9.25 -2.87 -20.98
N THR A 284 -9.71 -3.00 -22.23
CA THR A 284 -8.81 -3.14 -23.38
C THR A 284 -8.03 -1.84 -23.61
N LEU A 285 -6.70 -1.95 -23.61
CA LEU A 285 -5.81 -0.81 -23.83
C LEU A 285 -5.51 -0.59 -25.32
N TRP A 286 -5.47 0.67 -25.71
CA TRP A 286 -5.12 1.12 -27.06
C TRP A 286 -3.94 2.09 -27.01
N ARG A 287 -3.10 2.05 -28.05
CA ARG A 287 -2.02 3.02 -28.24
C ARG A 287 -2.05 3.51 -29.69
N ASN A 288 -2.21 4.83 -29.86
CA ASN A 288 -2.33 5.48 -31.17
C ASN A 288 -3.41 4.81 -32.07
N GLY A 289 -4.57 4.45 -31.47
CA GLY A 289 -5.67 3.79 -32.16
C GLY A 289 -5.46 2.30 -32.48
N ASN A 290 -4.34 1.71 -32.09
CA ASN A 290 -4.08 0.28 -32.25
C ASN A 290 -4.16 -0.45 -30.90
N ARG A 291 -4.71 -1.67 -30.91
CA ARG A 291 -4.80 -2.48 -29.69
C ARG A 291 -3.40 -2.70 -29.09
N PHE A 292 -3.22 -2.26 -27.86
CA PHE A 292 -1.96 -2.39 -27.16
C PHE A 292 -1.88 -3.73 -26.44
N ARG A 293 -0.92 -4.57 -26.84
CA ARG A 293 -0.74 -5.92 -26.30
C ARG A 293 0.44 -6.03 -25.31
N GLY A 294 1.16 -4.94 -25.12
CA GLY A 294 2.36 -4.91 -24.27
C GLY A 294 2.07 -4.39 -22.87
N GLY A 295 1.53 -5.21 -22.01
CA GLY A 295 1.36 -4.85 -20.63
C GLY A 295 -0.04 -5.18 -20.12
N GLY A 296 -0.26 -6.44 -19.78
CA GLY A 296 -1.41 -6.81 -18.97
C GLY A 296 -1.33 -6.11 -17.62
N SER A 297 -2.47 -5.70 -17.09
CA SER A 297 -2.61 -5.22 -15.73
C SER A 297 -3.67 -6.04 -15.04
N ARG A 298 -3.36 -6.50 -13.83
CA ARG A 298 -4.32 -7.18 -12.96
C ARG A 298 -4.97 -6.21 -11.98
N LEU A 299 -4.76 -4.90 -12.17
CA LEU A 299 -5.21 -3.88 -11.24
C LEU A 299 -6.75 -3.84 -11.12
N ALA A 300 -7.49 -4.18 -12.17
CA ALA A 300 -8.95 -4.30 -12.10
C ALA A 300 -9.40 -5.41 -11.14
N GLU A 301 -8.69 -6.54 -11.12
CA GLU A 301 -8.92 -7.63 -10.17
C GLU A 301 -8.54 -7.20 -8.76
N SER A 302 -7.43 -6.46 -8.59
CA SER A 302 -7.01 -5.87 -7.32
C SER A 302 -8.07 -4.90 -6.78
N VAL A 303 -8.62 -4.04 -7.62
CA VAL A 303 -9.70 -3.11 -7.24
C VAL A 303 -10.92 -3.88 -6.73
N ALA A 304 -11.32 -4.94 -7.42
CA ALA A 304 -12.45 -5.76 -7.00
C ALA A 304 -12.18 -6.45 -5.64
N ALA A 305 -10.98 -7.00 -5.43
CA ALA A 305 -10.58 -7.64 -4.18
C ALA A 305 -10.56 -6.64 -3.01
N TYR A 306 -9.96 -5.46 -3.21
CA TYR A 306 -9.94 -4.41 -2.18
C TYR A 306 -11.32 -3.82 -1.91
N GLN A 307 -12.20 -3.73 -2.92
CA GLN A 307 -13.59 -3.31 -2.72
C GLN A 307 -14.38 -4.31 -1.85
N GLN A 308 -14.10 -5.62 -1.99
CA GLN A 308 -14.68 -6.65 -1.11
C GLN A 308 -14.11 -6.58 0.31
N LEU A 309 -12.80 -6.35 0.44
CA LEU A 309 -12.13 -6.21 1.74
C LEU A 309 -12.61 -4.96 2.50
N LEU A 310 -12.92 -3.89 1.78
CA LEU A 310 -13.25 -2.57 2.30
C LEU A 310 -14.59 -2.05 1.73
N PRO A 311 -15.74 -2.65 2.09
CA PRO A 311 -17.03 -2.34 1.47
C PRO A 311 -17.51 -0.89 1.70
N GLU A 312 -16.99 -0.22 2.74
CA GLU A 312 -17.34 1.18 3.04
C GLU A 312 -16.38 2.21 2.41
N VAL A 313 -15.39 1.75 1.64
CA VAL A 313 -14.37 2.58 0.99
C VAL A 313 -14.62 2.56 -0.52
N GLU A 314 -14.59 3.71 -1.15
CA GLU A 314 -14.59 3.80 -2.61
C GLU A 314 -13.19 3.49 -3.13
N VAL A 315 -13.04 2.36 -3.86
CA VAL A 315 -11.76 1.91 -4.41
C VAL A 315 -11.70 2.18 -5.89
N ARG A 316 -10.62 2.80 -6.36
CA ARG A 316 -10.33 3.04 -7.79
C ARG A 316 -8.96 2.48 -8.16
N GLY A 317 -8.77 2.14 -9.41
CA GLY A 317 -7.47 1.74 -9.97
C GLY A 317 -7.01 2.72 -11.03
N VAL A 318 -5.69 2.95 -11.13
CA VAL A 318 -5.09 3.83 -12.14
C VAL A 318 -3.75 3.28 -12.61
N LEU A 319 -3.52 3.32 -13.93
CA LEU A 319 -2.21 3.07 -14.53
C LEU A 319 -1.51 4.40 -14.77
N ILE A 320 -0.41 4.68 -14.06
CA ILE A 320 0.41 5.85 -14.35
C ILE A 320 1.46 5.47 -15.39
N VAL A 321 1.43 6.15 -16.54
CA VAL A 321 2.30 5.84 -17.68
C VAL A 321 3.39 6.89 -17.80
N TYR A 322 4.65 6.44 -17.73
CA TYR A 322 5.84 7.23 -17.98
C TYR A 322 6.45 6.85 -19.34
N PRO A 323 7.09 7.78 -20.05
CA PRO A 323 7.77 7.45 -21.30
C PRO A 323 9.02 6.59 -21.04
N SER A 324 9.21 5.52 -21.82
CA SER A 324 10.42 4.67 -21.77
C SER A 324 11.55 5.18 -22.68
N ARG A 325 11.32 6.22 -23.47
CA ARG A 325 12.29 6.91 -24.34
C ARG A 325 11.81 8.32 -24.65
N TRP A 326 12.60 9.10 -25.37
CA TRP A 326 12.23 10.43 -25.84
C TRP A 326 10.91 10.44 -26.58
N GLY A 327 10.01 11.34 -26.20
CA GLY A 327 8.68 11.52 -26.74
C GLY A 327 7.65 11.76 -25.63
N GLU A 328 6.45 12.15 -26.02
CA GLU A 328 5.37 12.48 -25.11
C GLU A 328 4.40 11.31 -24.94
N VAL A 329 3.94 11.12 -23.72
CA VAL A 329 2.80 10.24 -23.39
C VAL A 329 1.60 11.13 -23.15
N THR A 330 0.52 10.86 -23.88
CA THR A 330 -0.79 11.47 -23.66
C THR A 330 -1.85 10.41 -23.43
N THR A 331 -2.93 10.78 -22.77
CA THR A 331 -4.01 9.84 -22.42
C THR A 331 -5.36 10.42 -22.81
N GLY A 332 -6.34 9.55 -23.02
CA GLY A 332 -7.70 9.92 -23.37
C GLY A 332 -8.58 10.21 -22.16
N ASP A 333 -9.90 10.22 -22.40
CA ASP A 333 -10.91 10.35 -21.33
C ASP A 333 -10.88 9.14 -20.42
N THR A 334 -11.03 9.39 -19.14
CA THR A 334 -11.01 8.39 -18.06
C THR A 334 -12.40 7.95 -17.62
N THR A 335 -13.44 8.60 -18.15
CA THR A 335 -14.82 8.39 -17.74
C THR A 335 -15.32 6.99 -18.10
N GLY A 336 -15.82 6.26 -17.10
CA GLY A 336 -16.37 4.91 -17.29
C GLY A 336 -15.34 3.81 -17.51
N VAL A 337 -14.05 4.11 -17.41
CA VAL A 337 -12.97 3.12 -17.52
C VAL A 337 -12.61 2.62 -16.11
N PRO A 338 -12.63 1.29 -15.87
CA PRO A 338 -12.33 0.72 -14.54
C PRO A 338 -10.92 1.04 -14.04
N VAL A 339 -9.94 1.01 -14.94
CA VAL A 339 -8.53 1.29 -14.66
C VAL A 339 -7.97 2.12 -15.82
N PRO A 340 -8.15 3.45 -15.80
CA PRO A 340 -7.70 4.32 -16.85
C PRO A 340 -6.18 4.48 -16.86
N PRO A 341 -5.53 4.53 -18.05
CA PRO A 341 -4.18 5.04 -18.17
C PRO A 341 -4.20 6.56 -17.99
N MET A 342 -3.28 7.07 -17.19
CA MET A 342 -3.14 8.50 -16.91
C MET A 342 -1.68 8.95 -17.03
N THR A 343 -1.47 10.20 -17.41
CA THR A 343 -0.18 10.84 -17.18
C THR A 343 -0.02 11.20 -15.69
N PRO A 344 1.20 11.39 -15.20
CA PRO A 344 1.45 11.85 -13.82
C PRO A 344 0.71 13.15 -13.48
N GLU A 345 0.66 14.09 -14.43
CA GLU A 345 -0.02 15.37 -14.26
C GLU A 345 -1.53 15.20 -14.14
N GLN A 346 -2.10 14.37 -15.00
CA GLN A 346 -3.52 14.07 -14.99
C GLN A 346 -3.91 13.37 -13.68
N PHE A 347 -3.11 12.41 -13.21
CA PHE A 347 -3.32 11.73 -11.94
C PHE A 347 -3.38 12.72 -10.76
N VAL A 348 -2.39 13.61 -10.64
CA VAL A 348 -2.37 14.58 -9.53
C VAL A 348 -3.55 15.54 -9.59
N ARG A 349 -3.98 15.94 -10.79
CA ARG A 349 -5.12 16.85 -10.96
C ARG A 349 -6.46 16.17 -10.68
N GLU A 350 -6.74 15.04 -11.30
CA GLU A 350 -8.05 14.40 -11.27
C GLU A 350 -8.24 13.51 -10.04
N VAL A 351 -7.28 12.58 -9.82
CA VAL A 351 -7.35 11.67 -8.66
C VAL A 351 -7.02 12.41 -7.37
N GLY A 352 -6.07 13.34 -7.43
CA GLY A 352 -5.80 14.23 -6.29
C GLY A 352 -7.02 15.05 -5.88
N ASP A 353 -7.79 15.58 -6.83
CA ASP A 353 -9.03 16.32 -6.56
C ASP A 353 -10.11 15.42 -5.93
N TRP A 354 -10.24 14.21 -6.44
CA TRP A 354 -11.14 13.22 -5.87
C TRP A 354 -10.74 12.82 -4.43
N LEU A 355 -9.46 12.63 -4.13
CA LEU A 355 -8.97 12.35 -2.78
C LEU A 355 -9.13 13.54 -1.84
N ALA A 356 -9.00 14.77 -2.36
CA ALA A 356 -9.04 16.01 -1.60
C ALA A 356 -10.45 16.44 -1.13
N VAL A 357 -11.47 15.61 -1.30
CA VAL A 357 -12.82 15.88 -0.76
C VAL A 357 -12.83 15.81 0.77
N ASP A 358 -12.08 14.85 1.35
CA ASP A 358 -11.92 14.69 2.80
C ASP A 358 -10.44 14.67 3.20
N PRO A 359 -9.68 15.76 2.97
CA PRO A 359 -8.21 15.74 2.98
C PRO A 359 -7.61 15.55 4.38
N CYS A 360 -8.40 15.72 5.43
CA CYS A 360 -7.96 15.66 6.82
C CYS A 360 -8.46 14.41 7.56
N THR A 361 -9.29 13.58 6.92
CA THR A 361 -9.94 12.44 7.59
C THR A 361 -9.04 11.19 7.51
N VAL A 362 -8.87 10.51 8.65
CA VAL A 362 -8.16 9.23 8.76
C VAL A 362 -9.09 8.22 9.41
N ASP A 363 -9.48 7.20 8.67
CA ASP A 363 -10.19 6.05 9.24
C ASP A 363 -9.16 5.02 9.73
N ARG A 364 -9.09 4.85 11.06
CA ARG A 364 -8.07 4.01 11.71
C ARG A 364 -8.19 2.54 11.37
N ASP A 365 -9.41 2.05 11.25
CA ASP A 365 -9.66 0.64 11.01
C ASP A 365 -9.32 0.32 9.54
N VAL A 366 -9.63 1.24 8.62
CA VAL A 366 -9.25 1.14 7.21
C VAL A 366 -7.73 1.21 7.03
N VAL A 367 -7.05 2.18 7.68
CA VAL A 367 -5.58 2.30 7.62
C VAL A 367 -4.91 1.00 8.07
N ARG A 368 -5.34 0.41 9.20
CA ARG A 368 -4.77 -0.86 9.68
C ARG A 368 -5.02 -2.00 8.70
N THR A 369 -6.19 -2.06 8.11
CA THR A 369 -6.55 -3.11 7.15
C THR A 369 -5.69 -3.02 5.90
N VAL A 370 -5.50 -1.82 5.35
CA VAL A 370 -4.62 -1.60 4.19
C VAL A 370 -3.15 -1.84 4.56
N HIS A 371 -2.71 -1.38 5.72
CA HIS A 371 -1.32 -1.56 6.17
C HIS A 371 -0.93 -3.03 6.33
N ARG A 372 -1.86 -3.92 6.73
CA ARG A 372 -1.60 -5.37 6.80
C ARG A 372 -1.34 -6.01 5.44
N GLN A 373 -1.73 -5.36 4.36
CA GLN A 373 -1.46 -5.81 3.00
C GLN A 373 -0.10 -5.32 2.48
N VAL A 374 0.62 -4.46 3.22
CA VAL A 374 1.97 -4.03 2.84
C VAL A 374 2.93 -5.19 3.05
N VAL A 375 3.57 -5.61 1.97
CA VAL A 375 4.61 -6.64 2.01
C VAL A 375 5.89 -5.98 2.50
N SER A 376 6.32 -6.36 3.71
CA SER A 376 7.61 -5.91 4.24
C SER A 376 8.70 -6.73 3.57
N CYS A 377 9.49 -6.11 2.71
CA CYS A 377 10.74 -6.67 2.19
C CYS A 377 11.90 -6.37 3.14
#